data_8360b449b982ffc82d97f1b71f7d6fbe
#
_entry.id   8360b449b982ffc82d97f1b71f7d6fbe
#
_cell.length_a   1.000
_cell.length_b   1.000
_cell.length_c   1.000
_cell.angle_alpha   90.00
_cell.angle_beta   90.00
_cell.angle_gamma   90.00
#
_symmetry.space_group_name_H-M   'P 1'
#
loop_
_entity.id
_entity.type
_entity.pdbx_description
1 polymer ?
#
loop_
_entity_poly.entity_id
_entity_poly.type
_entity_poly.pdbx_seq_one_letter_code
_entity_poly.pdbx_strand_id
1 'polypeptide(L)'
;MPPGKAFPILMCAALTLSGCATSSWQGIGSAKLSVDERTLTVDVIFGAPDGSPQLCERVTDTEQDESSSQVVIGILVEEDCPRQWPWEEPVYSNLVAYSHPVKFTLKRPLAGRTVISNTDGKHVRIYPGERKSG
;
A
#
# COMPACT_ATOMS: atom_id res chain seq x y z
N MET A 1 -50.96 0.57 -16.31
CA MET A 1 -50.12 -0.25 -15.47
C MET A 1 -48.74 -0.30 -16.05
N PRO A 2 -47.78 0.31 -15.41
CA PRO A 2 -46.44 0.13 -15.87
C PRO A 2 -46.08 -1.31 -15.62
N PRO A 3 -45.64 -2.04 -16.64
CA PRO A 3 -45.07 -3.34 -16.41
C PRO A 3 -43.90 -3.18 -15.45
N GLY A 4 -43.96 -3.96 -14.41
CA GLY A 4 -42.80 -4.04 -13.55
C GLY A 4 -41.59 -4.31 -14.43
N LYS A 5 -40.76 -3.32 -14.57
CA LYS A 5 -39.48 -3.51 -15.23
C LYS A 5 -38.68 -4.45 -14.37
N ALA A 6 -38.78 -5.72 -14.69
CA ALA A 6 -37.78 -6.64 -14.22
C ALA A 6 -36.47 -6.15 -14.82
N PHE A 7 -35.72 -5.43 -14.04
CA PHE A 7 -34.33 -5.23 -14.36
C PHE A 7 -33.68 -6.61 -14.33
N PRO A 8 -33.19 -7.12 -15.45
CA PRO A 8 -32.30 -8.20 -15.33
C PRO A 8 -31.16 -7.66 -14.50
N ILE A 9 -31.10 -8.08 -13.26
CA ILE A 9 -29.86 -7.99 -12.54
C ILE A 9 -28.92 -8.86 -13.33
N LEU A 10 -28.21 -8.23 -14.25
CA LEU A 10 -27.02 -8.81 -14.80
C LEU A 10 -26.08 -8.93 -13.61
N MET A 11 -26.23 -9.98 -12.84
CA MET A 11 -25.15 -10.46 -12.06
C MET A 11 -24.08 -10.86 -13.08
N CYS A 12 -23.26 -9.90 -13.44
CA CYS A 12 -21.95 -10.24 -13.91
C CYS A 12 -21.26 -10.96 -12.76
N ALA A 13 -21.63 -12.20 -12.58
CA ALA A 13 -20.73 -13.13 -11.98
C ALA A 13 -19.57 -13.24 -12.96
N ALA A 14 -18.77 -12.20 -13.01
CA ALA A 14 -17.44 -12.31 -13.55
C ALA A 14 -16.73 -13.27 -12.61
N LEU A 15 -16.95 -14.54 -12.82
CA LEU A 15 -16.06 -15.57 -12.37
C LEU A 15 -14.74 -15.33 -13.08
N THR A 16 -14.08 -14.27 -12.68
CA THR A 16 -12.69 -14.12 -13.00
C THR A 16 -11.98 -15.21 -12.23
N LEU A 17 -11.82 -16.33 -12.87
CA LEU A 17 -10.86 -17.36 -12.49
C LEU A 17 -9.43 -16.81 -12.64
N SER A 18 -9.29 -15.50 -12.67
CA SER A 18 -7.99 -14.87 -12.55
C SER A 18 -7.48 -15.21 -11.17
N GLY A 19 -6.37 -15.90 -11.12
CA GLY A 19 -5.73 -16.44 -9.94
C GLY A 19 -5.79 -15.55 -8.72
N CYS A 20 -5.44 -16.09 -7.63
CA CYS A 20 -5.58 -15.64 -6.26
C CYS A 20 -4.84 -14.32 -5.93
N ALA A 21 -4.85 -13.32 -6.83
CA ALA A 21 -4.31 -12.01 -6.52
C ALA A 21 -5.21 -11.33 -5.49
N THR A 22 -4.64 -10.99 -4.35
CA THR A 22 -5.34 -10.27 -3.30
C THR A 22 -4.74 -8.88 -3.16
N SER A 23 -5.60 -7.88 -3.09
CA SER A 23 -5.20 -6.51 -2.84
C SER A 23 -5.60 -6.10 -1.44
N SER A 24 -4.71 -5.43 -0.73
CA SER A 24 -4.99 -4.92 0.61
C SER A 24 -4.29 -3.59 0.84
N TRP A 25 -4.97 -2.73 1.59
CA TRP A 25 -4.36 -1.49 2.08
C TRP A 25 -3.42 -1.81 3.21
N GLN A 26 -2.19 -1.31 3.11
CA GLN A 26 -1.16 -1.56 4.12
C GLN A 26 -1.22 -0.55 5.24
N GLY A 27 -1.02 -1.02 6.48
CA GLY A 27 -0.83 -0.13 7.60
C GLY A 27 0.51 0.59 7.47
N ILE A 28 0.49 1.90 7.65
CA ILE A 28 1.70 2.72 7.57
C ILE A 28 2.09 3.14 8.98
N GLY A 29 3.26 2.68 9.43
CA GLY A 29 3.75 3.00 10.77
C GLY A 29 4.60 4.26 10.82
N SER A 30 5.37 4.52 9.79
CA SER A 30 6.30 5.65 9.75
C SER A 30 6.52 6.16 8.34
N ALA A 31 6.93 7.40 8.24
CA ALA A 31 7.30 8.05 6.99
C ALA A 31 8.42 9.05 7.22
N LYS A 32 9.26 9.26 6.22
CA LYS A 32 10.28 10.30 6.23
C LYS A 32 9.73 11.56 5.58
N LEU A 33 9.94 12.69 6.22
CA LEU A 33 9.55 13.99 5.69
C LEU A 33 10.77 14.68 5.08
N SER A 34 10.62 15.18 3.86
CA SER A 34 11.68 15.94 3.21
C SER A 34 11.96 17.27 3.95
N VAL A 35 13.12 17.85 3.66
CA VAL A 35 13.54 19.11 4.31
C VAL A 35 12.57 20.26 4.03
N ASP A 36 11.97 20.28 2.83
CA ASP A 36 10.96 21.27 2.46
C ASP A 36 9.55 20.93 2.98
N GLU A 37 9.41 19.82 3.69
CA GLU A 37 8.16 19.33 4.26
C GLU A 37 7.05 19.02 3.23
N ARG A 38 7.42 18.83 1.98
CA ARG A 38 6.45 18.58 0.90
C ARG A 38 6.40 17.14 0.42
N THR A 39 7.34 16.30 0.80
CA THR A 39 7.39 14.91 0.38
C THR A 39 7.46 13.98 1.57
N LEU A 40 6.49 13.07 1.65
CA LEU A 40 6.51 11.97 2.60
C LEU A 40 6.98 10.71 1.86
N THR A 41 7.99 10.04 2.38
CA THR A 41 8.48 8.78 1.82
C THR A 41 8.20 7.65 2.79
N VAL A 42 7.46 6.65 2.32
CA VAL A 42 7.15 5.44 3.08
C VAL A 42 7.89 4.28 2.43
N ASP A 43 8.69 3.59 3.24
CA ASP A 43 9.37 2.39 2.77
C ASP A 43 8.47 1.17 2.97
N VAL A 44 8.04 0.59 1.87
CA VAL A 44 7.26 -0.66 1.88
C VAL A 44 8.23 -1.82 1.77
N ILE A 45 8.15 -2.75 2.70
CA ILE A 45 9.04 -3.91 2.73
C ILE A 45 8.32 -5.10 2.11
N PHE A 46 8.91 -5.63 1.06
CA PHE A 46 8.44 -6.84 0.41
C PHE A 46 9.40 -7.99 0.72
N GLY A 47 8.82 -9.12 1.11
CA GLY A 47 9.59 -10.36 1.23
C GLY A 47 9.62 -11.10 -0.09
N ALA A 48 10.79 -11.56 -0.52
CA ALA A 48 10.89 -12.50 -1.63
C ALA A 48 11.21 -13.88 -1.06
N PRO A 49 10.23 -14.79 -0.98
CA PRO A 49 10.55 -16.19 -0.67
C PRO A 49 11.43 -16.75 -1.79
N ASP A 50 12.36 -17.59 -1.48
CA ASP A 50 13.27 -18.30 -2.40
C ASP A 50 14.34 -17.45 -3.12
N GLY A 51 14.56 -16.20 -2.74
CA GLY A 51 15.57 -15.37 -3.39
C GLY A 51 15.29 -15.11 -4.87
N SER A 52 14.05 -15.34 -5.32
CA SER A 52 13.63 -15.04 -6.67
C SER A 52 13.74 -13.54 -6.95
N PRO A 53 14.28 -13.13 -8.11
CA PRO A 53 14.32 -11.71 -8.46
C PRO A 53 12.93 -11.14 -8.78
N GLN A 54 11.92 -11.97 -8.85
CA GLN A 54 10.55 -11.54 -9.11
C GLN A 54 9.78 -11.40 -7.81
N LEU A 55 9.45 -10.17 -7.47
CA LEU A 55 8.56 -9.88 -6.34
C LEU A 55 7.14 -10.25 -6.72
N CYS A 56 6.49 -11.04 -5.88
CA CYS A 56 5.08 -11.36 -6.04
C CYS A 56 4.15 -10.30 -5.43
N GLU A 57 4.71 -9.31 -4.76
CA GLU A 57 3.99 -8.19 -4.18
C GLU A 57 4.36 -6.91 -4.91
N ARG A 58 3.39 -6.03 -5.11
CA ARG A 58 3.62 -4.73 -5.77
C ARG A 58 2.65 -3.69 -5.26
N VAL A 59 3.08 -2.44 -5.28
CA VAL A 59 2.20 -1.31 -5.02
C VAL A 59 1.39 -1.02 -6.30
N THR A 60 0.07 -1.08 -6.18
CA THR A 60 -0.83 -0.87 -7.33
C THR A 60 -1.57 0.45 -7.26
N ASP A 61 -1.71 1.03 -6.08
CA ASP A 61 -2.40 2.30 -5.90
C ASP A 61 -1.96 2.98 -4.61
N THR A 62 -2.20 4.27 -4.54
CA THR A 62 -1.97 5.09 -3.36
C THR A 62 -3.16 6.00 -3.12
N GLU A 63 -3.39 6.33 -1.86
CA GLU A 63 -4.39 7.30 -1.46
C GLU A 63 -3.73 8.46 -0.73
N GLN A 64 -4.17 9.67 -1.02
CA GLN A 64 -3.69 10.87 -0.37
C GLN A 64 -4.84 11.87 -0.24
N ASP A 65 -5.17 12.22 0.99
CA ASP A 65 -6.20 13.21 1.27
C ASP A 65 -5.66 14.22 2.27
N GLU A 66 -5.63 15.49 1.89
CA GLU A 66 -5.09 16.57 2.70
C GLU A 66 -6.19 17.50 3.17
N SER A 67 -6.20 17.76 4.46
CA SER A 67 -7.05 18.78 5.07
C SER A 67 -6.18 19.81 5.80
N SER A 68 -6.82 20.81 6.40
CA SER A 68 -6.09 21.83 7.18
C SER A 68 -5.39 21.28 8.42
N SER A 69 -5.87 20.15 8.95
CA SER A 69 -5.39 19.58 10.21
C SER A 69 -4.70 18.23 10.07
N GLN A 70 -4.91 17.52 8.96
CA GLN A 70 -4.37 16.18 8.81
C GLN A 70 -4.12 15.80 7.34
N VAL A 71 -3.26 14.82 7.16
CA VAL A 71 -2.99 14.18 5.88
C VAL A 71 -3.25 12.69 6.04
N VAL A 72 -4.17 12.15 5.25
CA VAL A 72 -4.44 10.71 5.22
C VAL A 72 -3.70 10.11 4.05
N ILE A 73 -2.90 9.10 4.30
CA ILE A 73 -2.15 8.39 3.26
C ILE A 73 -2.46 6.90 3.30
N GLY A 74 -2.42 6.28 2.14
CA GLY A 74 -2.65 4.86 2.01
C GLY A 74 -1.84 4.26 0.86
N ILE A 75 -1.48 3.01 1.01
CA ILE A 75 -0.75 2.24 0.01
C ILE A 75 -1.49 0.94 -0.20
N LEU A 76 -1.92 0.70 -1.44
CA LEU A 76 -2.57 -0.54 -1.82
C LEU A 76 -1.50 -1.47 -2.41
N VAL A 77 -1.38 -2.63 -1.83
CA VAL A 77 -0.45 -3.67 -2.28
C VAL A 77 -1.24 -4.85 -2.81
N GLU A 78 -0.87 -5.28 -3.99
CA GLU A 78 -1.38 -6.50 -4.59
C GLU A 78 -0.36 -7.62 -4.35
N GLU A 79 -0.85 -8.73 -3.85
CA GLU A 79 -0.06 -9.92 -3.60
C GLU A 79 -0.51 -11.03 -4.54
N ASP A 80 0.41 -11.53 -5.34
CA ASP A 80 0.21 -12.65 -6.26
C ASP A 80 1.26 -13.72 -5.99
N CYS A 81 1.51 -13.99 -4.72
CA CYS A 81 2.48 -14.98 -4.31
C CYS A 81 1.94 -16.39 -4.53
N PRO A 82 2.74 -17.32 -5.07
CA PRO A 82 2.34 -18.70 -5.21
C PRO A 82 1.92 -19.27 -3.87
N ARG A 83 0.73 -19.86 -3.82
CA ARG A 83 0.29 -20.56 -2.62
C ARG A 83 1.16 -21.77 -2.38
N GLN A 84 1.74 -21.80 -1.21
CA GLN A 84 2.38 -23.02 -0.72
C GLN A 84 1.28 -24.00 -0.28
N TRP A 85 1.24 -25.19 -0.91
CA TRP A 85 0.31 -26.21 -0.50
C TRP A 85 0.68 -26.76 0.88
N PRO A 86 -0.29 -27.20 1.71
CA PRO A 86 0.01 -27.68 3.07
C PRO A 86 1.00 -28.84 3.14
N TRP A 87 1.15 -29.59 2.04
CA TRP A 87 2.08 -30.71 1.97
C TRP A 87 3.46 -30.35 1.41
N GLU A 88 3.64 -29.11 0.97
CA GLU A 88 4.95 -28.64 0.53
C GLU A 88 5.78 -28.23 1.74
N GLU A 89 7.05 -28.64 1.75
CA GLU A 89 7.96 -28.20 2.79
C GLU A 89 8.13 -26.66 2.70
N PRO A 90 8.00 -25.98 3.85
CA PRO A 90 8.25 -24.55 3.85
C PRO A 90 9.71 -24.27 3.47
N VAL A 91 9.90 -23.54 2.39
CA VAL A 91 11.22 -23.11 1.96
C VAL A 91 11.63 -21.94 2.84
N TYR A 92 12.41 -22.18 3.86
CA TYR A 92 12.94 -21.14 4.75
C TYR A 92 14.21 -20.47 4.22
N SER A 93 14.58 -20.76 2.98
CA SER A 93 15.81 -20.23 2.44
C SER A 93 15.70 -18.75 2.11
N ASN A 94 16.43 -17.94 2.87
CA ASN A 94 16.82 -16.58 2.50
C ASN A 94 15.65 -15.64 2.20
N LEU A 95 14.93 -15.26 3.26
CA LEU A 95 14.03 -14.11 3.19
C LEU A 95 14.86 -12.86 2.91
N VAL A 96 14.96 -12.50 1.63
CA VAL A 96 15.53 -11.23 1.25
C VAL A 96 14.41 -10.20 1.28
N ALA A 97 14.56 -9.20 2.16
CA ALA A 97 13.61 -8.10 2.24
C ALA A 97 14.02 -7.00 1.25
N TYR A 98 13.09 -6.59 0.41
CA TYR A 98 13.29 -5.47 -0.51
C TYR A 98 12.51 -4.27 -0.03
N SER A 99 13.19 -3.14 0.07
CA SER A 99 12.56 -1.87 0.39
C SER A 99 12.13 -1.17 -0.89
N HIS A 100 10.86 -0.81 -0.96
CA HIS A 100 10.30 -0.04 -2.08
C HIS A 100 9.79 1.31 -1.55
N PRO A 101 10.47 2.41 -1.86
CA PRO A 101 10.04 3.72 -1.39
C PRO A 101 8.82 4.20 -2.17
N VAL A 102 7.79 4.62 -1.45
CA VAL A 102 6.60 5.26 -2.01
C VAL A 102 6.58 6.71 -1.57
N LYS A 103 6.53 7.63 -2.53
CA LYS A 103 6.57 9.06 -2.26
C LYS A 103 5.19 9.69 -2.42
N PHE A 104 4.82 10.49 -1.43
CA PHE A 104 3.61 11.30 -1.46
C PHE A 104 4.03 12.77 -1.53
N THR A 105 3.70 13.43 -2.63
CA THR A 105 3.96 14.85 -2.78
C THR A 105 2.78 15.64 -2.22
N LEU A 106 3.01 16.40 -1.17
CA LEU A 106 1.98 17.20 -0.52
C LEU A 106 1.71 18.48 -1.31
N LYS A 107 0.46 18.91 -1.34
CA LYS A 107 0.05 20.15 -2.01
C LYS A 107 0.64 21.38 -1.32
N ARG A 108 0.90 21.28 -0.02
CA ARG A 108 1.56 22.31 0.79
C ARG A 108 2.42 21.65 1.85
N PRO A 109 3.36 22.37 2.46
CA PRO A 109 4.19 21.80 3.52
C PRO A 109 3.35 21.19 4.64
N LEU A 110 3.86 20.13 5.27
CA LEU A 110 3.16 19.44 6.34
C LEU A 110 2.81 20.36 7.50
N ALA A 111 3.74 21.21 7.91
CA ALA A 111 3.52 22.31 8.88
C ALA A 111 2.79 21.86 10.16
N GLY A 112 3.22 20.74 10.73
CA GLY A 112 2.67 20.22 11.99
C GLY A 112 1.34 19.49 11.86
N ARG A 113 0.80 19.31 10.64
CA ARG A 113 -0.40 18.49 10.45
C ARG A 113 -0.14 17.05 10.82
N THR A 114 -1.15 16.38 11.34
CA THR A 114 -1.06 14.95 11.68
C THR A 114 -1.15 14.10 10.42
N VAL A 115 -0.29 13.10 10.31
CA VAL A 115 -0.37 12.12 9.23
C VAL A 115 -1.02 10.85 9.77
N ILE A 116 -2.01 10.33 9.05
CA ILE A 116 -2.83 9.19 9.46
C ILE A 116 -2.81 8.13 8.37
N SER A 117 -2.68 6.87 8.78
CA SER A 117 -2.85 5.74 7.89
C SER A 117 -4.33 5.49 7.59
N ASN A 118 -4.68 5.28 6.32
CA ASN A 118 -6.07 5.07 5.92
C ASN A 118 -6.67 3.74 6.39
N THR A 119 -5.85 2.78 6.79
CA THR A 119 -6.32 1.45 7.17
C THR A 119 -6.94 1.41 8.56
N ASP A 120 -6.31 2.05 9.53
CA ASP A 120 -6.67 1.93 10.95
C ASP A 120 -6.85 3.28 11.63
N GLY A 121 -6.65 4.38 10.93
CA GLY A 121 -6.73 5.72 11.50
C GLY A 121 -5.61 6.06 12.47
N LYS A 122 -4.58 5.23 12.57
CA LYS A 122 -3.47 5.48 13.48
C LYS A 122 -2.52 6.53 12.94
N HIS A 123 -1.90 7.23 13.87
CA HIS A 123 -0.91 8.23 13.54
C HIS A 123 0.34 7.58 12.93
N VAL A 124 0.80 8.15 11.82
CA VAL A 124 2.05 7.78 11.19
C VAL A 124 3.17 8.56 11.87
N ARG A 125 4.20 7.86 12.32
CA ARG A 125 5.37 8.51 12.92
C ARG A 125 6.20 9.20 11.84
N ILE A 126 6.44 10.48 11.99
CA ILE A 126 7.17 11.27 11.03
C ILE A 126 8.61 11.46 11.48
N TYR A 127 9.54 11.08 10.63
CA TYR A 127 10.97 11.30 10.82
C TYR A 127 11.43 12.43 9.91
N PRO A 128 12.18 13.41 10.43
CA PRO A 128 12.72 14.46 9.59
C PRO A 128 13.73 13.90 8.60
N GLY A 129 13.70 14.40 7.37
CA GLY A 129 14.70 14.08 6.38
C GLY A 129 16.07 14.62 6.80
N GLU A 130 17.11 13.83 6.53
CA GLU A 130 18.47 14.27 6.80
C GLU A 130 18.86 15.37 5.82
N ARG A 131 19.29 16.51 6.37
CA ARG A 131 20.06 17.45 5.57
C ARG A 131 21.38 16.79 5.23
N LYS A 132 21.60 16.57 3.93
CA LYS A 132 22.95 16.30 3.50
C LYS A 132 23.78 17.54 3.82
N SER A 133 24.55 17.45 4.88
CA SER A 133 25.64 18.40 5.10
C SER A 133 26.69 18.10 4.02
N GLY A 134 26.63 18.82 2.96
CA GLY A 134 27.64 18.76 1.91
C GLY A 134 28.74 19.76 2.17
#